data_833b2811010a6521a07ddd042135ad03
#
_entry.id   833b2811010a6521a07ddd042135ad03
#
_cell.length_a   1.000
_cell.length_b   1.000
_cell.length_c   1.000
_cell.angle_alpha   90.00
_cell.angle_beta   90.00
_cell.angle_gamma   90.00
#
_symmetry.space_group_name_H-M   'P 1'
#
loop_
_entity.id
_entity.type
_entity.pdbx_description
1 polymer ?
#
loop_
_entity_poly.entity_id
_entity_poly.type
_entity_poly.pdbx_seq_one_letter_code
_entity_poly.pdbx_strand_id
1 'polypeptide(L)'
;LNSGISDAYTIEIDIAPEAENAILECDARLISRAINNLVQNSIKHNPQGCKILLSLKYTEETLTLTVADNGVGLTPEKLQELEEKPHYMESTDERLDLRHGLGLLLVRQIVEAHGGSMKIDGVSNQGCQTVLSFRSVP
;
A
#
# COMPACT_ATOMS: atom_id res chain seq x y z
N LEU A 1 21.89 -2.96 -10.90
CA LEU A 1 20.80 -2.12 -10.73
C LEU A 1 19.49 -2.87 -10.86
N ASN A 2 18.65 -2.87 -10.10
CA ASN A 2 17.28 -3.32 -10.17
C ASN A 2 16.97 -4.34 -11.27
N SER A 3 17.79 -5.35 -11.37
CA SER A 3 17.60 -6.34 -12.42
C SER A 3 16.21 -6.99 -12.36
N GLY A 4 15.54 -6.92 -11.21
CA GLY A 4 14.21 -7.48 -11.08
C GLY A 4 13.09 -6.54 -11.54
N ILE A 5 13.42 -5.30 -11.87
CA ILE A 5 12.43 -4.31 -12.27
C ILE A 5 12.80 -3.80 -13.64
N SER A 6 11.94 -4.07 -14.61
CA SER A 6 12.16 -3.66 -15.96
C SER A 6 11.70 -2.23 -16.19
N ASP A 7 11.95 -1.73 -17.41
CA ASP A 7 11.47 -0.42 -17.81
C ASP A 7 9.95 -0.34 -17.82
N ALA A 8 9.27 -1.47 -17.68
CA ALA A 8 7.81 -1.49 -17.64
C ALA A 8 7.24 -0.89 -16.38
N TYR A 9 8.07 -0.68 -15.36
CA TYR A 9 7.61 -0.13 -14.08
C TYR A 9 8.30 1.19 -13.81
N THR A 10 7.50 2.19 -13.42
CA THR A 10 8.03 3.45 -12.97
C THR A 10 7.44 3.76 -11.61
N ILE A 11 8.24 4.38 -10.76
CA ILE A 11 7.82 4.78 -9.42
C ILE A 11 8.05 6.27 -9.30
N GLU A 12 6.99 7.01 -8.98
CA GLU A 12 7.07 8.45 -8.76
C GLU A 12 6.69 8.75 -7.32
N ILE A 13 7.31 9.76 -6.75
CA ILE A 13 7.05 10.18 -5.39
C ILE A 13 6.60 11.63 -5.42
N ASP A 14 5.46 11.89 -4.78
CA ASP A 14 4.88 13.23 -4.73
C ASP A 14 4.59 13.57 -3.27
N ILE A 15 5.34 14.53 -2.73
CA ILE A 15 5.16 14.96 -1.36
C ILE A 15 4.55 16.36 -1.39
N ALA A 16 3.32 16.46 -0.87
CA ALA A 16 2.63 17.74 -0.83
C ALA A 16 3.40 18.70 0.08
N PRO A 17 3.43 20.01 -0.24
CA PRO A 17 4.18 20.96 0.56
C PRO A 17 3.81 20.93 2.04
N GLU A 18 2.53 20.76 2.36
CA GLU A 18 2.09 20.75 3.75
C GLU A 18 2.58 19.50 4.49
N ALA A 19 3.05 18.48 3.79
CA ALA A 19 3.53 17.25 4.42
C ALA A 19 5.04 17.24 4.60
N GLU A 20 5.76 18.21 4.05
CA GLU A 20 7.22 18.16 4.06
C GLU A 20 7.82 18.15 5.46
N ASN A 21 7.17 18.82 6.39
CA ASN A 21 7.68 18.89 7.76
C ASN A 21 6.84 18.08 8.73
N ALA A 22 5.95 17.24 8.22
CA ALA A 22 5.15 16.39 9.09
C ALA A 22 6.02 15.33 9.73
N ILE A 23 5.72 15.00 10.97
CA ILE A 23 6.48 14.03 11.73
C ILE A 23 5.55 12.92 12.19
N LEU A 24 5.98 11.70 11.98
CA LEU A 24 5.25 10.53 12.44
C LEU A 24 6.14 9.75 13.39
N GLU A 25 5.67 9.55 14.62
CA GLU A 25 6.36 8.66 15.53
C GLU A 25 6.06 7.24 15.14
N CYS A 26 7.09 6.52 14.72
CA CYS A 26 6.85 5.19 14.20
C CYS A 26 8.13 4.35 14.27
N ASP A 27 7.94 3.05 14.06
CA ASP A 27 9.07 2.16 13.81
C ASP A 27 9.39 2.25 12.33
N ALA A 28 10.47 2.94 12.01
CA ALA A 28 10.81 3.22 10.61
C ALA A 28 10.98 1.94 9.79
N ARG A 29 11.49 0.87 10.42
CA ARG A 29 11.69 -0.38 9.69
C ARG A 29 10.36 -1.01 9.32
N LEU A 30 9.40 -0.97 10.23
CA LEU A 30 8.09 -1.54 9.96
C LEU A 30 7.34 -0.73 8.91
N ILE A 31 7.41 0.59 9.00
CA ILE A 31 6.74 1.44 8.01
C ILE A 31 7.37 1.24 6.64
N SER A 32 8.69 1.15 6.57
CA SER A 32 9.36 0.86 5.30
C SER A 32 8.93 -0.49 4.73
N ARG A 33 8.77 -1.49 5.59
CA ARG A 33 8.31 -2.80 5.17
C ARG A 33 6.89 -2.72 4.60
N ALA A 34 6.03 -1.95 5.26
CA ALA A 34 4.67 -1.79 4.77
C ALA A 34 4.66 -1.15 3.39
N ILE A 35 5.42 -0.10 3.19
CA ILE A 35 5.49 0.58 1.91
C ILE A 35 6.04 -0.36 0.84
N ASN A 36 7.10 -1.09 1.16
CA ASN A 36 7.67 -2.05 0.23
C ASN A 36 6.66 -3.11 -0.18
N ASN A 37 5.90 -3.62 0.79
CA ASN A 37 4.89 -4.62 0.49
C ASN A 37 3.85 -4.09 -0.47
N LEU A 38 3.45 -2.84 -0.30
CA LEU A 38 2.45 -2.25 -1.19
C LEU A 38 3.00 -2.08 -2.60
N VAL A 39 4.25 -1.65 -2.73
CA VAL A 39 4.88 -1.50 -4.03
C VAL A 39 5.01 -2.86 -4.70
N GLN A 40 5.46 -3.86 -3.95
CA GLN A 40 5.61 -5.20 -4.50
C GLN A 40 4.27 -5.79 -4.94
N ASN A 41 3.20 -5.50 -4.19
CA ASN A 41 1.87 -5.94 -4.60
C ASN A 41 1.47 -5.33 -5.93
N SER A 42 1.74 -4.05 -6.13
CA SER A 42 1.42 -3.42 -7.41
C SER A 42 2.19 -4.07 -8.56
N ILE A 43 3.45 -4.39 -8.32
CA ILE A 43 4.26 -5.05 -9.35
C ILE A 43 3.72 -6.43 -9.64
N LYS A 44 3.40 -7.20 -8.61
CA LYS A 44 2.90 -8.56 -8.79
C LYS A 44 1.58 -8.60 -9.55
N HIS A 45 0.70 -7.66 -9.26
CA HIS A 45 -0.62 -7.65 -9.87
C HIS A 45 -0.61 -7.08 -11.28
N ASN A 46 0.50 -6.52 -11.71
CA ASN A 46 0.61 -5.90 -13.03
C ASN A 46 1.84 -6.44 -13.75
N PRO A 47 1.83 -7.73 -14.12
CA PRO A 47 3.02 -8.34 -14.69
C PRO A 47 3.49 -7.69 -16.00
N GLN A 48 2.61 -6.96 -16.67
CA GLN A 48 2.98 -6.28 -17.91
C GLN A 48 3.50 -4.88 -17.68
N GLY A 49 3.52 -4.43 -16.43
CA GLY A 49 4.03 -3.12 -16.11
C GLY A 49 2.95 -2.17 -15.62
N CYS A 50 3.38 -1.14 -14.94
CA CYS A 50 2.48 -0.08 -14.48
C CYS A 50 3.30 1.08 -13.96
N LYS A 51 2.61 2.20 -13.77
CA LYS A 51 3.17 3.36 -13.09
C LYS A 51 2.67 3.34 -11.65
N ILE A 52 3.59 3.48 -10.71
CA ILE A 52 3.27 3.48 -9.28
C ILE A 52 3.55 4.87 -8.74
N LEU A 53 2.57 5.43 -8.05
CA LEU A 53 2.71 6.75 -7.45
C LEU A 53 2.61 6.63 -5.94
N LEU A 54 3.64 7.13 -5.27
CA LEU A 54 3.63 7.26 -3.81
C LEU A 54 3.38 8.72 -3.50
N SER A 55 2.31 9.01 -2.77
CA SER A 55 2.03 10.40 -2.44
C SER A 55 1.82 10.55 -0.94
N LEU A 56 2.18 11.73 -0.44
CA LEU A 56 2.12 12.04 0.97
C LEU A 56 1.43 13.38 1.14
N LYS A 57 0.39 13.39 1.97
CA LYS A 57 -0.38 14.60 2.25
C LYS A 57 -0.58 14.74 3.74
N TYR A 58 -0.80 15.95 4.19
CA TYR A 58 -1.03 16.24 5.59
C TYR A 58 -2.16 17.24 5.72
N THR A 59 -3.20 16.86 6.44
CA THR A 59 -4.39 17.72 6.63
C THR A 59 -5.00 17.39 7.97
N GLU A 60 -5.25 18.41 8.79
CA GLU A 60 -5.96 18.25 10.06
C GLU A 60 -5.32 17.16 10.93
N GLU A 61 -4.02 17.25 11.09
CA GLU A 61 -3.26 16.34 11.94
C GLU A 61 -3.29 14.89 11.43
N THR A 62 -3.65 14.69 10.19
CA THR A 62 -3.63 13.37 9.57
C THR A 62 -2.61 13.35 8.45
N LEU A 63 -1.66 12.43 8.57
CA LEU A 63 -0.67 12.18 7.53
C LEU A 63 -1.18 11.02 6.71
N THR A 64 -1.33 11.24 5.42
CA THR A 64 -1.90 10.25 4.53
C THR A 64 -0.86 9.85 3.49
N LEU A 65 -0.54 8.57 3.47
CA LEU A 65 0.36 7.99 2.48
C LEU A 65 -0.47 7.14 1.54
N THR A 66 -0.38 7.43 0.25
CA THR A 66 -1.12 6.68 -0.76
C THR A 66 -0.14 5.99 -1.69
N VAL A 67 -0.36 4.71 -1.93
CA VAL A 67 0.35 3.96 -2.95
C VAL A 67 -0.67 3.60 -4.02
N ALA A 68 -0.50 4.16 -5.20
CA ALA A 68 -1.46 3.99 -6.29
C ALA A 68 -0.76 3.46 -7.53
N ASP A 69 -1.46 2.66 -8.32
CA ASP A 69 -0.96 2.25 -9.61
C ASP A 69 -2.04 2.45 -10.66
N ASN A 70 -1.62 2.49 -11.92
CA ASN A 70 -2.54 2.66 -13.04
C ASN A 70 -2.74 1.35 -13.79
N GLY A 71 -2.65 0.23 -13.08
CA GLY A 71 -2.69 -1.08 -13.70
C GLY A 71 -4.07 -1.67 -13.85
N VAL A 72 -4.14 -3.00 -13.65
CA VAL A 72 -5.37 -3.74 -13.93
C VAL A 72 -6.50 -3.45 -12.94
N GLY A 73 -6.18 -2.89 -11.78
CA GLY A 73 -7.19 -2.56 -10.79
C GLY A 73 -7.74 -3.77 -10.07
N LEU A 74 -8.91 -3.56 -9.46
CA LEU A 74 -9.57 -4.60 -8.70
C LEU A 74 -11.01 -4.72 -9.15
N THR A 75 -11.48 -5.97 -9.26
CA THR A 75 -12.91 -6.19 -9.45
C THR A 75 -13.63 -5.95 -8.13
N PRO A 76 -14.93 -5.65 -8.16
CA PRO A 76 -15.67 -5.48 -6.91
C PRO A 76 -15.57 -6.71 -6.01
N GLU A 77 -15.58 -7.89 -6.60
CA GLU A 77 -15.49 -9.14 -5.83
C GLU A 77 -14.12 -9.24 -5.13
N LYS A 78 -13.06 -8.91 -5.85
CA LYS A 78 -11.73 -8.98 -5.26
C LYS A 78 -11.55 -7.96 -4.16
N LEU A 79 -12.06 -6.76 -4.38
CA LEU A 79 -11.99 -5.70 -3.37
C LEU A 79 -12.70 -6.11 -2.10
N GLN A 80 -13.90 -6.66 -2.24
CA GLN A 80 -14.66 -7.11 -1.10
C GLN A 80 -13.91 -8.22 -0.36
N GLU A 81 -13.32 -9.13 -1.12
CA GLU A 81 -12.56 -10.21 -0.53
C GLU A 81 -11.40 -9.69 0.31
N LEU A 82 -10.69 -8.69 -0.21
CA LEU A 82 -9.56 -8.13 0.51
C LEU A 82 -9.98 -7.39 1.77
N GLU A 83 -11.17 -6.79 1.76
CA GLU A 83 -11.63 -6.03 2.90
C GLU A 83 -12.24 -6.91 3.98
N GLU A 84 -12.83 -8.03 3.59
CA GLU A 84 -13.59 -8.84 4.54
C GLU A 84 -12.87 -10.06 5.05
N LYS A 85 -11.61 -10.22 4.73
CA LYS A 85 -10.94 -11.47 5.05
C LYS A 85 -9.87 -11.34 6.10
N PRO A 86 -10.24 -10.95 7.31
CA PRO A 86 -9.24 -10.97 8.39
C PRO A 86 -8.76 -12.39 8.66
N HIS A 87 -9.50 -13.40 8.24
CA HIS A 87 -9.10 -14.77 8.49
C HIS A 87 -7.93 -15.24 7.62
N TYR A 88 -7.39 -14.39 6.78
CA TYR A 88 -6.07 -14.66 6.23
C TYR A 88 -5.07 -14.99 7.31
N MET A 89 -5.29 -14.43 8.49
CA MET A 89 -4.39 -14.63 9.61
C MET A 89 -4.34 -16.06 10.07
N GLU A 90 -5.35 -16.83 9.71
CA GLU A 90 -5.42 -18.23 10.13
C GLU A 90 -4.72 -19.17 9.16
N SER A 91 -4.31 -18.65 8.02
CA SER A 91 -3.61 -19.48 7.05
C SER A 91 -2.18 -19.69 7.47
N THR A 92 -1.74 -20.92 7.40
CA THR A 92 -0.35 -21.24 7.66
C THR A 92 0.40 -21.55 6.37
N ASP A 93 -0.25 -21.40 5.24
CA ASP A 93 0.39 -21.67 3.96
C ASP A 93 1.07 -20.42 3.46
N GLU A 94 2.37 -20.35 3.64
CA GLU A 94 3.14 -19.19 3.26
C GLU A 94 3.06 -18.85 1.78
N ARG A 95 2.85 -19.85 0.96
CA ARG A 95 2.76 -19.61 -0.47
C ARG A 95 1.48 -18.88 -0.82
N LEU A 96 0.39 -19.25 -0.17
CA LEU A 96 -0.86 -18.54 -0.34
C LEU A 96 -0.74 -17.12 0.17
N ASP A 97 -0.07 -16.96 1.31
CA ASP A 97 0.07 -15.66 1.92
C ASP A 97 0.78 -14.68 1.00
N LEU A 98 1.83 -15.13 0.36
CA LEU A 98 2.58 -14.26 -0.53
C LEU A 98 1.80 -13.88 -1.77
N ARG A 99 0.83 -14.70 -2.16
CA ARG A 99 0.08 -14.47 -3.40
C ARG A 99 -1.27 -13.83 -3.19
N HIS A 100 -1.85 -14.02 -2.02
CA HIS A 100 -3.27 -13.74 -1.83
C HIS A 100 -3.55 -12.71 -0.77
N GLY A 101 -2.60 -11.84 -0.51
CA GLY A 101 -2.91 -10.70 0.31
C GLY A 101 -2.39 -10.75 1.73
N LEU A 102 -1.58 -11.76 2.07
CA LEU A 102 -0.96 -11.70 3.38
C LEU A 102 -0.07 -10.47 3.50
N GLY A 103 0.53 -10.06 2.39
CA GLY A 103 1.28 -8.82 2.39
C GLY A 103 0.41 -7.64 2.79
N LEU A 104 -0.83 -7.61 2.33
CA LEU A 104 -1.76 -6.55 2.72
C LEU A 104 -2.16 -6.68 4.17
N LEU A 105 -2.33 -7.90 4.65
CA LEU A 105 -2.62 -8.11 6.07
C LEU A 105 -1.48 -7.62 6.94
N LEU A 106 -0.25 -7.91 6.54
CA LEU A 106 0.91 -7.42 7.28
C LEU A 106 0.94 -5.90 7.29
N VAL A 107 0.64 -5.26 6.16
CA VAL A 107 0.58 -3.82 6.10
C VAL A 107 -0.48 -3.30 7.06
N ARG A 108 -1.67 -3.90 7.07
CA ARG A 108 -2.73 -3.49 7.96
C ARG A 108 -2.30 -3.63 9.42
N GLN A 109 -1.64 -4.74 9.76
CA GLN A 109 -1.19 -4.95 11.13
C GLN A 109 -0.17 -3.89 11.54
N ILE A 110 0.75 -3.57 10.66
CA ILE A 110 1.74 -2.53 10.94
C ILE A 110 1.06 -1.19 11.15
N VAL A 111 0.16 -0.84 10.25
CA VAL A 111 -0.52 0.45 10.31
C VAL A 111 -1.36 0.56 11.58
N GLU A 112 -2.11 -0.49 11.91
CA GLU A 112 -2.96 -0.45 13.11
C GLU A 112 -2.14 -0.43 14.37
N ALA A 113 -0.97 -1.08 14.38
CA ALA A 113 -0.07 -1.01 15.53
C ALA A 113 0.44 0.41 15.75
N HIS A 114 0.43 1.24 14.72
CA HIS A 114 0.83 2.63 14.81
C HIS A 114 -0.35 3.57 14.98
N GLY A 115 -1.53 3.03 15.29
CA GLY A 115 -2.71 3.84 15.51
C GLY A 115 -3.34 4.38 14.24
N GLY A 116 -2.97 3.85 13.09
CA GLY A 116 -3.48 4.31 11.82
C GLY A 116 -4.54 3.41 11.23
N SER A 117 -4.91 3.70 10.02
CA SER A 117 -5.91 2.92 9.29
C SER A 117 -5.47 2.72 7.84
N MET A 118 -6.00 1.68 7.22
CA MET A 118 -5.69 1.34 5.85
C MET A 118 -6.99 1.17 5.07
N LYS A 119 -7.02 1.73 3.87
CA LYS A 119 -8.16 1.57 2.99
C LYS A 119 -7.65 1.22 1.60
N ILE A 120 -8.29 0.22 0.98
CA ILE A 120 -7.95 -0.22 -0.37
C ILE A 120 -9.11 0.14 -1.28
N ASP A 121 -8.78 0.65 -2.46
CA ASP A 121 -9.79 0.99 -3.45
C ASP A 121 -9.23 0.72 -4.83
N GLY A 122 -10.12 0.47 -5.79
CA GLY A 122 -9.69 0.24 -7.15
C GLY A 122 -10.86 -0.02 -8.06
N VAL A 123 -10.61 0.16 -9.34
CA VAL A 123 -11.59 -0.08 -10.38
C VAL A 123 -10.92 -0.91 -11.47
N SER A 124 -11.62 -1.93 -11.95
CA SER A 124 -11.09 -2.80 -12.98
C SER A 124 -10.54 -2.00 -14.16
N ASN A 125 -9.32 -2.29 -14.53
CA ASN A 125 -8.60 -1.65 -15.65
C ASN A 125 -8.33 -0.17 -15.44
N GLN A 126 -8.51 0.35 -14.23
CA GLN A 126 -8.21 1.76 -13.95
C GLN A 126 -7.25 1.94 -12.79
N GLY A 127 -6.73 0.82 -12.28
CA GLY A 127 -5.74 0.91 -11.24
C GLY A 127 -6.28 0.66 -9.85
N CYS A 128 -5.37 0.69 -8.90
CA CYS A 128 -5.66 0.36 -7.52
C CYS A 128 -4.91 1.34 -6.63
N GLN A 129 -5.48 1.65 -5.47
CA GLN A 129 -4.77 2.48 -4.51
C GLN A 129 -4.99 1.97 -3.10
N THR A 130 -3.96 2.11 -2.29
CA THR A 130 -4.00 1.81 -0.88
C THR A 130 -3.66 3.08 -0.13
N VAL A 131 -4.52 3.46 0.80
CA VAL A 131 -4.37 4.70 1.55
C VAL A 131 -4.10 4.35 3.01
N LEU A 132 -2.97 4.82 3.52
CA LEU A 132 -2.59 4.65 4.92
C LEU A 132 -2.72 6.01 5.59
N SER A 133 -3.48 6.06 6.68
CA SER A 133 -3.71 7.31 7.40
C SER A 133 -3.19 7.18 8.82
N PHE A 134 -2.41 8.16 9.27
CA PHE A 134 -1.84 8.20 10.60
C PHE A 134 -2.09 9.55 11.23
N ARG A 135 -2.31 9.54 12.53
CA ARG A 135 -2.36 10.80 13.24
C ARG A 135 -0.94 11.32 13.43
N SER A 136 -0.72 12.56 13.05
CA SER A 136 0.59 13.18 13.14
C SER A 136 0.44 14.50 13.87
N VAL A 137 1.07 14.62 15.03
CA VAL A 137 0.97 15.83 15.83
C VAL A 137 2.33 16.49 15.82
N PRO A 138 2.39 17.82 15.67
CA PRO A 138 3.67 18.55 15.66
C PRO A 138 4.43 18.38 16.96
#